data_df137323add087c24e009b44c6f69b62
#
_entry.id   df137323add087c24e009b44c6f69b62
#
_cell.length_a   1.000
_cell.length_b   1.000
_cell.length_c   1.000
_cell.angle_alpha   90.00
_cell.angle_beta   90.00
_cell.angle_gamma   90.00
#
_symmetry.space_group_name_H-M   'P 1'
#
loop_
_entity.id
_entity.type
_entity.pdbx_description
1 polymer ?
#
loop_
_entity_poly.entity_id
_entity_poly.type
_entity_poly.pdbx_seq_one_letter_code
_entity_poly.pdbx_strand_id
1 'polypeptide(L)'
;MGTMLSMGLSHAERVDSATCRRADSDDVQAVADLLIRSRRAAGAAIPPAVHSDAETREWISTVVIPDREVWLMEDADGQPLAVLILDGDWVDQLYVESTCTGFGLGSRLIELAKSRRPTGLQLWTFVTNAGAQRFYRRHGFVVAETTDGSGNEEQAPDIRFIWPAPQGG
;
A
#
# COMPACT_ATOMS: atom_id res chain seq x y z
N MET A 1 37.61 24.02 9.24
CA MET A 1 36.95 23.07 8.31
C MET A 1 35.72 22.55 9.01
N GLY A 2 34.57 23.15 8.70
CA GLY A 2 33.29 22.72 9.29
C GLY A 2 32.77 21.51 8.58
N THR A 3 32.63 20.42 9.31
CA THR A 3 31.87 19.25 8.85
C THR A 3 30.42 19.67 8.78
N MET A 4 29.89 19.85 7.56
CA MET A 4 28.45 19.96 7.33
C MET A 4 27.84 18.59 7.71
N LEU A 5 27.27 18.51 8.90
CA LEU A 5 26.31 17.48 9.25
C LEU A 5 25.14 17.63 8.27
N SER A 6 25.03 16.70 7.34
CA SER A 6 23.82 16.53 6.55
C SER A 6 22.69 16.21 7.52
N MET A 7 21.95 17.22 7.95
CA MET A 7 20.70 17.00 8.68
C MET A 7 19.73 16.40 7.67
N GLY A 8 19.42 15.12 7.85
CA GLY A 8 18.41 14.47 7.03
C GLY A 8 17.08 15.21 7.13
N LEU A 9 16.31 15.20 6.04
CA LEU A 9 14.97 15.79 5.98
C LEU A 9 14.08 15.23 7.09
N SER A 10 13.25 16.07 7.69
CA SER A 10 12.18 15.61 8.58
C SER A 10 11.16 14.77 7.81
N HIS A 11 10.34 13.97 8.52
CA HIS A 11 9.31 13.16 7.87
C HIS A 11 8.33 14.02 7.07
N ALA A 12 7.96 15.20 7.58
CA ALA A 12 7.10 16.16 6.86
C ALA A 12 7.75 16.64 5.56
N GLU A 13 9.02 17.04 5.59
CA GLU A 13 9.77 17.48 4.40
C GLU A 13 9.93 16.34 3.37
N ARG A 14 10.16 15.11 3.82
CA ARG A 14 10.20 13.93 2.94
C ARG A 14 8.86 13.71 2.24
N VAL A 15 7.75 13.83 2.96
CA VAL A 15 6.41 13.68 2.40
C VAL A 15 6.06 14.82 1.45
N ASP A 16 6.38 16.06 1.81
CA ASP A 16 6.10 17.23 0.97
C ASP A 16 6.86 17.18 -0.36
N SER A 17 8.05 16.59 -0.37
CA SER A 17 8.85 16.38 -1.58
C SER A 17 8.51 15.10 -2.36
N ALA A 18 7.56 14.29 -1.86
CA ALA A 18 7.25 13.00 -2.43
C ALA A 18 6.68 13.08 -3.84
N THR A 19 7.26 12.30 -4.74
CA THR A 19 6.78 12.10 -6.11
C THR A 19 6.28 10.68 -6.31
N CYS A 20 5.35 10.50 -7.24
CA CYS A 20 4.76 9.21 -7.56
C CYS A 20 5.11 8.81 -9.01
N ARG A 21 5.58 7.60 -9.21
CA ARG A 21 5.89 7.05 -10.53
C ARG A 21 5.56 5.56 -10.63
N ARG A 22 5.50 5.06 -11.86
CA ARG A 22 5.45 3.60 -12.08
C ARG A 22 6.75 2.97 -11.60
N ALA A 23 6.62 1.85 -10.92
CA ALA A 23 7.75 0.99 -10.59
C ALA A 23 8.12 0.10 -11.79
N ASP A 24 9.39 -0.24 -11.87
CA ASP A 24 9.96 -1.14 -12.89
C ASP A 24 10.82 -2.24 -12.25
N SER A 25 11.53 -3.00 -13.07
CA SER A 25 12.36 -4.13 -12.61
C SER A 25 13.49 -3.72 -11.67
N ASP A 26 13.94 -2.48 -11.71
CA ASP A 26 14.99 -1.96 -10.80
C ASP A 26 14.44 -1.67 -9.39
N ASP A 27 13.10 -1.64 -9.23
CA ASP A 27 12.42 -1.32 -7.98
C ASP A 27 12.03 -2.55 -7.15
N VAL A 28 12.29 -3.75 -7.62
CA VAL A 28 11.91 -5.00 -6.93
C VAL A 28 12.30 -4.99 -5.46
N GLN A 29 13.57 -4.66 -5.18
CA GLN A 29 14.10 -4.63 -3.81
C GLN A 29 13.39 -3.56 -2.96
N ALA A 30 13.23 -2.36 -3.49
CA ALA A 30 12.59 -1.24 -2.80
C ALA A 30 11.12 -1.55 -2.46
N VAL A 31 10.37 -2.09 -3.42
CA VAL A 31 8.96 -2.47 -3.24
C VAL A 31 8.84 -3.59 -2.20
N ALA A 32 9.64 -4.64 -2.32
CA ALA A 32 9.62 -5.77 -1.40
C ALA A 32 9.99 -5.36 0.02
N ASP A 33 11.04 -4.58 0.20
CA ASP A 33 11.49 -4.10 1.52
C ASP A 33 10.43 -3.23 2.18
N LEU A 34 9.82 -2.33 1.44
CA LEU A 34 8.76 -1.47 1.95
C LEU A 34 7.54 -2.31 2.42
N LEU A 35 7.12 -3.26 1.61
CA LEU A 35 6.00 -4.15 1.91
C LEU A 35 6.27 -4.97 3.19
N ILE A 36 7.45 -5.57 3.29
CA ILE A 36 7.87 -6.38 4.43
C ILE A 36 7.93 -5.54 5.71
N ARG A 37 8.58 -4.37 5.67
CA ARG A 37 8.69 -3.47 6.83
C ARG A 37 7.33 -2.97 7.28
N SER A 38 6.47 -2.57 6.35
CA SER A 38 5.15 -2.03 6.66
C SER A 38 4.23 -3.08 7.28
N ARG A 39 4.28 -4.33 6.80
CA ARG A 39 3.53 -5.43 7.44
C ARG A 39 4.01 -5.68 8.87
N ARG A 40 5.31 -5.72 9.09
CA ARG A 40 5.86 -5.89 10.45
C ARG A 40 5.49 -4.75 11.38
N ALA A 41 5.54 -3.51 10.90
CA ALA A 41 5.19 -2.32 11.67
C ALA A 41 3.69 -2.28 12.04
N ALA A 42 2.82 -2.91 11.26
CA ALA A 42 1.39 -3.01 11.56
C ALA A 42 1.09 -3.87 12.81
N GLY A 43 2.01 -4.72 13.23
CA GLY A 43 1.88 -5.55 14.43
C GLY A 43 0.60 -6.39 14.42
N ALA A 44 -0.18 -6.31 15.50
CA ALA A 44 -1.40 -7.10 15.66
C ALA A 44 -2.55 -6.72 14.70
N ALA A 45 -2.44 -5.59 13.97
CA ALA A 45 -3.45 -5.19 13.00
C ALA A 45 -3.48 -6.10 11.76
N ILE A 46 -2.34 -6.73 11.43
CA ILE A 46 -2.20 -7.65 10.31
C ILE A 46 -1.70 -9.00 10.84
N PRO A 47 -2.29 -10.13 10.46
CA PRO A 47 -1.79 -11.45 10.84
C PRO A 47 -0.33 -11.65 10.43
N PRO A 48 0.42 -12.54 11.11
CA PRO A 48 1.77 -12.90 10.72
C PRO A 48 1.82 -13.33 9.25
N ALA A 49 2.91 -12.97 8.56
CA ALA A 49 3.10 -13.34 7.17
C ALA A 49 3.20 -14.87 7.05
N VAL A 50 2.47 -15.44 6.08
CA VAL A 50 2.52 -16.87 5.75
C VAL A 50 3.79 -17.18 4.95
N HIS A 51 4.25 -16.23 4.14
CA HIS A 51 5.43 -16.37 3.30
C HIS A 51 6.67 -15.71 3.93
N SER A 52 7.83 -16.29 3.66
CA SER A 52 9.12 -15.72 4.07
C SER A 52 9.42 -14.43 3.29
N ASP A 53 10.41 -13.67 3.77
CA ASP A 53 10.90 -12.49 3.05
C ASP A 53 11.43 -12.86 1.65
N ALA A 54 12.11 -14.00 1.54
CA ALA A 54 12.63 -14.48 0.25
C ALA A 54 11.50 -14.81 -0.74
N GLU A 55 10.46 -15.48 -0.29
CA GLU A 55 9.27 -15.78 -1.10
C GLU A 55 8.53 -14.50 -1.50
N THR A 56 8.43 -13.52 -0.59
CA THR A 56 7.86 -12.21 -0.90
C THR A 56 8.65 -11.50 -1.99
N ARG A 57 9.99 -11.49 -1.91
CA ARG A 57 10.87 -10.89 -2.94
C ARG A 57 10.72 -11.59 -4.28
N GLU A 58 10.66 -12.90 -4.29
CA GLU A 58 10.46 -13.68 -5.50
C GLU A 58 9.10 -13.37 -6.14
N TRP A 59 8.04 -13.30 -5.34
CA TRP A 59 6.70 -12.94 -5.82
C TRP A 59 6.67 -11.52 -6.43
N ILE A 60 7.29 -10.54 -5.77
CA ILE A 60 7.40 -9.18 -6.31
C ILE A 60 8.14 -9.18 -7.66
N SER A 61 9.23 -9.92 -7.76
CA SER A 61 10.06 -9.99 -8.97
C SER A 61 9.39 -10.71 -10.13
N THR A 62 8.72 -11.84 -9.86
CA THR A 62 8.23 -12.76 -10.91
C THR A 62 6.77 -12.56 -11.27
N VAL A 63 5.98 -11.97 -10.39
CA VAL A 63 4.54 -11.78 -10.59
C VAL A 63 4.14 -10.30 -10.56
N VAL A 64 4.50 -9.59 -9.49
CA VAL A 64 3.96 -8.24 -9.25
C VAL A 64 4.50 -7.24 -10.28
N ILE A 65 5.81 -7.12 -10.40
CA ILE A 65 6.42 -6.14 -11.31
C ILE A 65 6.11 -6.46 -12.78
N PRO A 66 6.19 -7.73 -13.26
CA PRO A 66 5.87 -8.05 -14.66
C PRO A 66 4.39 -7.89 -15.00
N ASP A 67 3.48 -8.30 -14.11
CA ASP A 67 2.08 -8.57 -14.46
C ASP A 67 1.07 -7.59 -13.86
N ARG A 68 1.48 -6.75 -12.90
CA ARG A 68 0.59 -5.82 -12.20
C ARG A 68 0.97 -4.37 -12.39
N GLU A 69 0.06 -3.49 -12.02
CA GLU A 69 0.29 -2.05 -12.06
C GLU A 69 0.80 -1.60 -10.69
N VAL A 70 2.09 -1.21 -10.63
CA VAL A 70 2.77 -0.83 -9.39
C VAL A 70 3.14 0.64 -9.42
N TRP A 71 2.72 1.39 -8.40
CA TRP A 71 3.05 2.79 -8.19
C TRP A 71 3.86 2.95 -6.93
N LEU A 72 4.98 3.64 -7.04
CA LEU A 72 5.91 3.90 -5.95
C LEU A 72 5.98 5.39 -5.68
N MET A 73 5.81 5.78 -4.42
CA MET A 73 6.09 7.12 -3.94
C MET A 73 7.46 7.15 -3.28
N GLU A 74 8.25 8.12 -3.64
CA GLU A 74 9.60 8.31 -3.11
C GLU A 74 9.86 9.77 -2.78
N ASP A 75 10.75 10.02 -1.80
CA ASP A 75 11.18 11.36 -1.44
C ASP A 75 12.21 11.91 -2.45
N ALA A 76 12.70 13.12 -2.21
CA ALA A 76 13.67 13.80 -3.07
C ALA A 76 15.00 13.02 -3.22
N ASP A 77 15.33 12.16 -2.26
CA ASP A 77 16.54 11.33 -2.27
C ASP A 77 16.28 9.94 -2.91
N GLY A 78 15.07 9.69 -3.43
CA GLY A 78 14.68 8.43 -4.03
C GLY A 78 14.38 7.33 -3.02
N GLN A 79 14.14 7.68 -1.75
CA GLN A 79 13.78 6.69 -0.73
C GLN A 79 12.30 6.36 -0.82
N PRO A 80 11.93 5.06 -0.83
CA PRO A 80 10.53 4.63 -0.90
C PRO A 80 9.75 5.09 0.32
N LEU A 81 8.56 5.67 0.11
CA LEU A 81 7.65 6.11 1.16
C LEU A 81 6.33 5.35 1.17
N ALA A 82 5.84 4.96 0.01
CA ALA A 82 4.57 4.27 -0.13
C ALA A 82 4.50 3.48 -1.44
N VAL A 83 3.69 2.44 -1.46
CA VAL A 83 3.47 1.61 -2.65
C VAL A 83 1.99 1.28 -2.81
N LEU A 84 1.53 1.30 -4.05
CA LEU A 84 0.21 0.83 -4.47
C LEU A 84 0.40 -0.24 -5.54
N ILE A 85 -0.22 -1.38 -5.35
CA ILE A 85 -0.26 -2.47 -6.33
C ILE A 85 -1.71 -2.69 -6.74
N LEU A 86 -1.99 -2.56 -8.03
CA LEU A 86 -3.29 -2.83 -8.63
C LEU A 86 -3.23 -4.10 -9.46
N ASP A 87 -4.22 -4.96 -9.28
CA ASP A 87 -4.44 -6.17 -10.07
C ASP A 87 -5.86 -6.14 -10.63
N GLY A 88 -6.03 -5.78 -11.91
CA GLY A 88 -7.34 -5.49 -12.46
C GLY A 88 -8.02 -4.34 -11.71
N ASP A 89 -9.20 -4.56 -11.17
CA ASP A 89 -9.95 -3.63 -10.33
C ASP A 89 -9.66 -3.78 -8.82
N TRP A 90 -8.69 -4.64 -8.47
CA TRP A 90 -8.27 -4.84 -7.10
C TRP A 90 -7.16 -3.89 -6.68
N VAL A 91 -7.35 -3.26 -5.51
CA VAL A 91 -6.24 -2.71 -4.73
C VAL A 91 -5.63 -3.90 -3.98
N ASP A 92 -4.63 -4.50 -4.59
CA ASP A 92 -4.00 -5.71 -4.06
C ASP A 92 -3.14 -5.41 -2.82
N GLN A 93 -2.36 -4.33 -2.89
CA GLN A 93 -1.52 -3.87 -1.79
C GLN A 93 -1.51 -2.33 -1.75
N LEU A 94 -1.60 -1.77 -0.57
CA LEU A 94 -1.40 -0.35 -0.30
C LEU A 94 -0.67 -0.21 1.04
N TYR A 95 0.58 0.20 1.00
CA TYR A 95 1.40 0.38 2.20
C TYR A 95 2.09 1.74 2.20
N VAL A 96 2.19 2.32 3.38
CA VAL A 96 2.93 3.55 3.65
C VAL A 96 3.99 3.24 4.69
N GLU A 97 5.22 3.76 4.51
CA GLU A 97 6.29 3.68 5.50
C GLU A 97 5.76 4.14 6.87
N SER A 98 5.99 3.35 7.91
CA SER A 98 5.38 3.57 9.23
C SER A 98 5.67 4.96 9.81
N THR A 99 6.85 5.51 9.53
CA THR A 99 7.26 6.85 9.97
C THR A 99 6.61 7.98 9.17
N CYS A 100 5.95 7.67 8.06
CA CYS A 100 5.31 8.63 7.14
C CYS A 100 3.78 8.48 7.08
N THR A 101 3.18 7.69 7.96
CA THR A 101 1.73 7.58 8.08
C THR A 101 1.12 8.86 8.66
N GLY A 102 -0.13 9.17 8.28
CA GLY A 102 -0.83 10.37 8.76
C GLY A 102 -0.49 11.66 8.01
N PHE A 103 0.34 11.62 6.98
CA PHE A 103 0.72 12.78 6.16
C PHE A 103 0.02 12.81 4.78
N GLY A 104 -0.96 11.94 4.54
CA GLY A 104 -1.76 11.96 3.33
C GLY A 104 -1.21 11.15 2.15
N LEU A 105 -0.13 10.39 2.29
CA LEU A 105 0.42 9.56 1.20
C LEU A 105 -0.56 8.46 0.77
N GLY A 106 -1.18 7.77 1.72
CA GLY A 106 -2.21 6.77 1.44
C GLY A 106 -3.40 7.37 0.68
N SER A 107 -3.85 8.57 1.07
CA SER A 107 -4.92 9.28 0.38
C SER A 107 -4.56 9.64 -1.07
N ARG A 108 -3.33 10.08 -1.31
CA ARG A 108 -2.84 10.35 -2.67
C ARG A 108 -2.84 9.09 -3.54
N LEU A 109 -2.42 7.95 -2.99
CA LEU A 109 -2.40 6.68 -3.71
C LEU A 109 -3.81 6.14 -3.97
N ILE A 110 -4.75 6.25 -3.03
CA ILE A 110 -6.13 5.77 -3.26
C ILE A 110 -6.87 6.65 -4.29
N GLU A 111 -6.62 7.94 -4.31
CA GLU A 111 -7.16 8.83 -5.35
C GLU A 111 -6.54 8.51 -6.72
N LEU A 112 -5.26 8.17 -6.78
CA LEU A 112 -4.64 7.66 -8.00
C LEU A 112 -5.31 6.36 -8.45
N ALA A 113 -5.51 5.40 -7.55
CA ALA A 113 -6.21 4.14 -7.86
C ALA A 113 -7.61 4.39 -8.45
N LYS A 114 -8.39 5.30 -7.87
CA LYS A 114 -9.71 5.69 -8.39
C LYS A 114 -9.61 6.30 -9.79
N SER A 115 -8.64 7.15 -10.02
CA SER A 115 -8.42 7.74 -11.35
C SER A 115 -8.03 6.70 -12.40
N ARG A 116 -7.29 5.66 -12.00
CA ARG A 116 -6.89 4.55 -12.86
C ARG A 116 -8.03 3.56 -13.11
N ARG A 117 -8.97 3.46 -12.19
CA ARG A 117 -10.12 2.51 -12.23
C ARG A 117 -11.43 3.26 -11.94
N PRO A 118 -11.85 4.15 -12.86
CA PRO A 118 -13.03 4.99 -12.61
C PRO A 118 -14.34 4.20 -12.55
N THR A 119 -14.35 2.96 -13.01
CA THR A 119 -15.52 2.06 -12.97
C THR A 119 -15.71 1.33 -11.65
N GLY A 120 -14.72 1.39 -10.78
CA GLY A 120 -14.80 0.79 -9.45
C GLY A 120 -13.51 0.11 -9.01
N LEU A 121 -13.40 -0.06 -7.71
CA LEU A 121 -12.30 -0.73 -7.03
C LEU A 121 -12.84 -1.67 -5.96
N GLN A 122 -12.07 -2.70 -5.65
CA GLN A 122 -12.32 -3.57 -4.51
C GLN A 122 -11.02 -3.95 -3.81
N LEU A 123 -11.12 -4.32 -2.55
CA LEU A 123 -9.98 -4.71 -1.74
C LEU A 123 -10.40 -5.56 -0.55
N TRP A 124 -9.44 -6.31 -0.01
CA TRP A 124 -9.57 -7.01 1.25
C TRP A 124 -8.76 -6.32 2.36
N THR A 125 -9.29 -6.30 3.56
CA THR A 125 -8.57 -5.92 4.77
C THR A 125 -8.98 -6.82 5.93
N PHE A 126 -8.06 -7.09 6.87
CA PHE A 126 -8.37 -7.91 8.03
C PHE A 126 -9.29 -7.19 9.01
N VAL A 127 -10.17 -7.95 9.67
CA VAL A 127 -11.06 -7.42 10.72
C VAL A 127 -10.26 -6.74 11.84
N THR A 128 -9.08 -7.25 12.14
CA THR A 128 -8.17 -6.66 13.15
C THR A 128 -7.56 -5.34 12.74
N ASN A 129 -7.59 -4.98 11.45
CA ASN A 129 -7.02 -3.73 10.95
C ASN A 129 -8.03 -2.58 10.96
N ALA A 130 -8.39 -2.11 12.15
CA ALA A 130 -9.36 -1.03 12.32
C ALA A 130 -8.92 0.29 11.66
N GLY A 131 -7.61 0.55 11.60
CA GLY A 131 -7.05 1.74 10.95
C GLY A 131 -7.31 1.75 9.45
N ALA A 132 -7.06 0.63 8.77
CA ALA A 132 -7.37 0.49 7.35
C ALA A 132 -8.87 0.60 7.07
N GLN A 133 -9.71 -0.01 7.89
CA GLN A 133 -11.16 0.09 7.75
C GLN A 133 -11.65 1.55 7.82
N ARG A 134 -11.16 2.32 8.78
CA ARG A 134 -11.48 3.76 8.89
C ARG A 134 -10.98 4.54 7.68
N PHE A 135 -9.78 4.25 7.22
CA PHE A 135 -9.19 4.88 6.05
C PHE A 135 -10.04 4.65 4.79
N TYR A 136 -10.39 3.41 4.49
CA TYR A 136 -11.17 3.10 3.29
C TYR A 136 -12.59 3.67 3.36
N ARG A 137 -13.25 3.63 4.53
CA ARG A 137 -14.56 4.28 4.70
C ARG A 137 -14.50 5.79 4.46
N ARG A 138 -13.46 6.48 4.94
CA ARG A 138 -13.29 7.92 4.65
C ARG A 138 -13.13 8.21 3.17
N HIS A 139 -12.60 7.26 2.41
CA HIS A 139 -12.44 7.37 0.96
C HIS A 139 -13.64 6.84 0.16
N GLY A 140 -14.77 6.62 0.80
CA GLY A 140 -16.03 6.26 0.14
C GLY A 140 -16.19 4.78 -0.18
N PHE A 141 -15.30 3.92 0.32
CA PHE A 141 -15.46 2.48 0.23
C PHE A 141 -16.53 2.00 1.23
N VAL A 142 -17.31 1.02 0.81
CA VAL A 142 -18.33 0.39 1.63
C VAL A 142 -18.07 -1.11 1.77
N VAL A 143 -18.53 -1.69 2.87
CA VAL A 143 -18.40 -3.14 3.10
C VAL A 143 -19.31 -3.89 2.13
N ALA A 144 -18.75 -4.82 1.39
CA ALA A 144 -19.49 -5.73 0.51
C ALA A 144 -19.63 -7.12 1.12
N GLU A 145 -18.63 -7.58 1.88
CA GLU A 145 -18.58 -8.94 2.41
C GLU A 145 -17.69 -9.01 3.64
N THR A 146 -18.00 -9.88 4.57
CA THR A 146 -17.14 -10.25 5.71
C THR A 146 -17.03 -11.75 5.75
N THR A 147 -15.81 -12.27 5.92
CA THR A 147 -15.54 -13.70 6.02
C THR A 147 -14.95 -14.09 7.37
N ASP A 148 -14.98 -15.38 7.68
CA ASP A 148 -14.33 -15.96 8.86
C ASP A 148 -12.82 -16.24 8.64
N GLY A 149 -12.31 -15.97 7.43
CA GLY A 149 -10.91 -16.19 7.06
C GLY A 149 -10.59 -17.61 6.60
N SER A 150 -11.55 -18.54 6.58
CA SER A 150 -11.30 -19.94 6.16
C SER A 150 -10.85 -20.08 4.70
N GLY A 151 -11.10 -19.07 3.88
CA GLY A 151 -10.73 -19.02 2.47
C GLY A 151 -9.45 -18.25 2.16
N ASN A 152 -8.80 -17.63 3.13
CA ASN A 152 -7.53 -16.93 2.91
C ASN A 152 -6.34 -17.66 3.54
N GLU A 153 -5.13 -17.32 3.07
CA GLU A 153 -3.90 -18.00 3.49
C GLU A 153 -3.59 -17.78 4.97
N GLU A 154 -3.88 -16.61 5.50
CA GLU A 154 -3.64 -16.24 6.90
C GLU A 154 -4.63 -16.88 7.88
N GLN A 155 -5.71 -17.50 7.38
CA GLN A 155 -6.80 -18.07 8.18
C GLN A 155 -7.35 -17.07 9.21
N ALA A 156 -7.47 -15.80 8.80
CA ALA A 156 -7.88 -14.69 9.64
C ALA A 156 -9.10 -13.97 9.03
N PRO A 157 -10.12 -13.61 9.85
CA PRO A 157 -11.30 -12.92 9.38
C PRO A 157 -10.97 -11.65 8.61
N ASP A 158 -11.61 -11.46 7.47
CA ASP A 158 -11.39 -10.31 6.60
C ASP A 158 -12.69 -9.68 6.08
N ILE A 159 -12.54 -8.51 5.52
CA ILE A 159 -13.63 -7.68 5.01
C ILE A 159 -13.29 -7.27 3.60
N ARG A 160 -14.22 -7.49 2.67
CA ARG A 160 -14.13 -6.95 1.32
C ARG A 160 -14.82 -5.60 1.27
N PHE A 161 -14.07 -4.61 0.84
CA PHE A 161 -14.57 -3.27 0.55
C PHE A 161 -14.70 -3.07 -0.95
N ILE A 162 -15.70 -2.32 -1.34
CA ILE A 162 -15.89 -1.85 -2.72
C ILE A 162 -16.04 -0.33 -2.75
N TRP A 163 -15.52 0.27 -3.80
CA TRP A 163 -15.78 1.65 -4.14
C TRP A 163 -16.57 1.66 -5.44
N PRO A 164 -17.86 2.03 -5.39
CA PRO A 164 -18.69 2.05 -6.58
C PRO A 164 -18.29 3.20 -7.50
N ALA A 165 -18.45 2.99 -8.82
CA ALA A 165 -18.33 4.07 -9.77
C ALA A 165 -19.28 5.21 -9.42
N PRO A 166 -18.92 6.49 -9.68
CA PRO A 166 -19.86 7.59 -9.56
C PRO A 166 -21.10 7.27 -10.36
N GLN A 167 -22.28 7.37 -9.73
CA GLN A 167 -23.53 7.26 -10.45
C GLN A 167 -23.59 8.46 -11.41
N GLY A 168 -23.54 8.21 -12.70
CA GLY A 168 -23.70 9.25 -13.72
C GLY A 168 -25.01 9.99 -13.48
N GLY A 169 -24.91 11.31 -13.33
CA GLY A 169 -26.09 12.16 -13.19
C GLY A 169 -26.92 12.18 -14.48
#